data_0e4f5b7563e4a6563615990cc34bc24d
#
_entry.id   0e4f5b7563e4a6563615990cc34bc24d
#
_cell.length_a   1.000
_cell.length_b   1.000
_cell.length_c   1.000
_cell.angle_alpha   90.00
_cell.angle_beta   90.00
_cell.angle_gamma   90.00
#
_symmetry.space_group_name_H-M   'P 1'
#
loop_
_entity.id
_entity.type
_entity.pdbx_description
1 polymer ?
#
loop_
_entity_poly.entity_id
_entity_poly.type
_entity_poly.pdbx_seq_one_letter_code
_entity_poly.pdbx_strand_id
1 'polypeptide(L)'
;EVEGEIIGQTGAIARYCGKISNLYSNDNINAAKIDQIIDAATDITNLVSPTIREKDEQKKVEDRLLLKNKLLPRWFRYLENILSESTSDWFVENKMTIADIAMWRLLGWLISGIIDGIPTTIVDSYPKLKNIHNNVHHHPKVQEWMLKTYGKEI
;
A
#
# COMPACT_ATOMS: atom_id res chain seq x y z
N GLU A 1 -11.46 -17.44 8.30
CA GLU A 1 -12.64 -17.91 9.04
C GLU A 1 -12.70 -17.22 10.39
N VAL A 2 -13.85 -16.68 10.75
CA VAL A 2 -14.09 -15.98 12.02
C VAL A 2 -15.46 -16.43 12.50
N GLU A 3 -15.54 -17.02 13.72
CA GLU A 3 -16.79 -17.50 14.32
C GLU A 3 -17.62 -18.41 13.39
N GLY A 4 -16.94 -19.21 12.56
CA GLY A 4 -17.56 -20.11 11.57
C GLY A 4 -17.91 -19.45 10.22
N GLU A 5 -17.76 -18.13 10.08
CA GLU A 5 -18.02 -17.40 8.85
C GLU A 5 -16.75 -17.24 8.01
N ILE A 6 -16.89 -17.38 6.68
CA ILE A 6 -15.79 -17.22 5.72
C ILE A 6 -15.83 -15.82 5.12
N ILE A 7 -14.78 -15.04 5.35
CA ILE A 7 -14.60 -13.72 4.74
C ILE A 7 -13.50 -13.81 3.68
N GLY A 8 -13.85 -13.50 2.44
CA GLY A 8 -12.93 -13.38 1.30
C GLY A 8 -12.57 -11.93 1.01
N GLN A 9 -11.66 -11.73 0.03
CA GLN A 9 -11.16 -10.44 -0.43
C GLN A 9 -10.27 -9.69 0.58
N THR A 10 -9.07 -9.30 0.14
CA THR A 10 -8.07 -8.63 0.98
C THR A 10 -8.60 -7.37 1.65
N GLY A 11 -9.33 -6.53 0.89
CA GLY A 11 -9.93 -5.31 1.43
C GLY A 11 -10.99 -5.58 2.50
N ALA A 12 -11.85 -6.59 2.32
CA ALA A 12 -12.85 -6.96 3.31
C ALA A 12 -12.21 -7.49 4.60
N ILE A 13 -11.20 -8.35 4.47
CA ILE A 13 -10.43 -8.88 5.60
C ILE A 13 -9.72 -7.73 6.34
N ALA A 14 -9.08 -6.81 5.60
CA ALA A 14 -8.42 -5.66 6.19
C ALA A 14 -9.39 -4.78 6.99
N ARG A 15 -10.58 -4.48 6.43
CA ARG A 15 -11.61 -3.69 7.12
C ARG A 15 -12.10 -4.38 8.38
N TYR A 16 -12.35 -5.67 8.32
CA TYR A 16 -12.73 -6.46 9.49
C TYR A 16 -11.66 -6.38 10.59
N CYS A 17 -10.41 -6.71 10.24
CA CYS A 17 -9.28 -6.64 11.17
C CYS A 17 -9.08 -5.21 11.70
N GLY A 18 -9.19 -4.21 10.84
CA GLY A 18 -9.08 -2.80 11.21
C GLY A 18 -10.10 -2.37 12.26
N LYS A 19 -11.35 -2.82 12.11
CA LYS A 19 -12.43 -2.52 13.07
C LYS A 19 -12.16 -3.12 14.45
N ILE A 20 -11.78 -4.40 14.51
CA ILE A 20 -11.54 -5.08 15.81
C ILE A 20 -10.23 -4.64 16.49
N SER A 21 -9.27 -4.07 15.74
CA SER A 21 -7.97 -3.60 16.25
C SER A 21 -7.88 -2.06 16.42
N ASN A 22 -8.99 -1.34 16.24
CA ASN A 22 -9.05 0.13 16.31
C ASN A 22 -8.12 0.85 15.31
N LEU A 23 -7.87 0.20 14.16
CA LEU A 23 -7.14 0.74 13.01
C LEU A 23 -8.07 1.18 11.86
N TYR A 24 -9.36 1.33 12.13
CA TYR A 24 -10.39 1.81 11.23
C TYR A 24 -11.25 2.85 11.93
N SER A 25 -11.79 3.82 11.18
CA SER A 25 -12.58 4.90 11.76
C SER A 25 -14.05 4.51 11.97
N ASN A 26 -14.66 5.03 13.04
CA ASN A 26 -16.11 4.99 13.24
C ASN A 26 -16.84 6.18 12.59
N ASP A 27 -16.10 7.22 12.19
CA ASP A 27 -16.66 8.33 11.41
C ASP A 27 -16.81 7.91 9.94
N ASN A 28 -17.98 8.12 9.37
CA ASN A 28 -18.30 7.65 8.02
C ASN A 28 -17.43 8.28 6.93
N ILE A 29 -17.03 9.54 7.08
CA ILE A 29 -16.20 10.24 6.10
C ILE A 29 -14.76 9.70 6.18
N ASN A 30 -14.23 9.57 7.39
CA ASN A 30 -12.90 9.00 7.58
C ASN A 30 -12.86 7.52 7.17
N ALA A 31 -13.90 6.74 7.45
CA ALA A 31 -14.04 5.36 6.97
C ALA A 31 -13.98 5.30 5.43
N ALA A 32 -14.72 6.16 4.73
CA ALA A 32 -14.70 6.23 3.28
C ALA A 32 -13.32 6.65 2.72
N LYS A 33 -12.61 7.57 3.40
CA LYS A 33 -11.24 7.94 3.03
C LYS A 33 -10.26 6.78 3.23
N ILE A 34 -10.39 6.01 4.30
CA ILE A 34 -9.59 4.79 4.52
C ILE A 34 -9.83 3.80 3.38
N ASP A 35 -11.09 3.56 3.03
CA ASP A 35 -11.48 2.67 1.95
C ASP A 35 -10.92 3.12 0.60
N GLN A 36 -10.98 4.42 0.30
CA GLN A 36 -10.39 5.01 -0.90
C GLN A 36 -8.91 4.66 -1.07
N ILE A 37 -8.12 4.67 0.00
CA ILE A 37 -6.69 4.35 -0.06
C ILE A 37 -6.47 2.84 -0.23
N ILE A 38 -7.26 2.00 0.43
CA ILE A 38 -7.19 0.54 0.29
C ILE A 38 -7.54 0.13 -1.16
N ASP A 39 -8.57 0.73 -1.72
CA ASP A 39 -9.02 0.44 -3.07
C ASP A 39 -7.97 0.97 -4.09
N ALA A 40 -7.38 2.15 -3.87
CA ALA A 40 -6.26 2.64 -4.68
C ALA A 40 -5.04 1.69 -4.64
N ALA A 41 -4.70 1.14 -3.48
CA ALA A 41 -3.63 0.14 -3.37
C ALA A 41 -3.96 -1.15 -4.15
N THR A 42 -5.23 -1.55 -4.15
CA THR A 42 -5.73 -2.68 -4.93
C THR A 42 -5.65 -2.41 -6.43
N ASP A 43 -6.06 -1.24 -6.87
CA ASP A 43 -6.00 -0.84 -8.28
C ASP A 43 -4.55 -0.82 -8.81
N ILE A 44 -3.61 -0.26 -8.04
CA ILE A 44 -2.19 -0.28 -8.40
C ILE A 44 -1.67 -1.73 -8.46
N THR A 45 -2.05 -2.58 -7.51
CA THR A 45 -1.69 -4.00 -7.52
C THR A 45 -2.20 -4.69 -8.78
N ASN A 46 -3.44 -4.41 -9.19
CA ASN A 46 -4.06 -4.97 -10.39
C ASN A 46 -3.42 -4.47 -11.69
N LEU A 47 -2.82 -3.28 -11.70
CA LEU A 47 -2.02 -2.80 -12.84
C LEU A 47 -0.68 -3.52 -12.95
N VAL A 48 -0.02 -3.83 -11.84
CA VAL A 48 1.33 -4.41 -11.81
C VAL A 48 1.31 -5.92 -11.95
N SER A 49 0.41 -6.62 -11.25
CA SER A 49 0.39 -8.09 -11.15
C SER A 49 0.30 -8.83 -12.49
N PRO A 50 -0.45 -8.38 -13.51
CA PRO A 50 -0.48 -9.05 -14.81
C PRO A 50 0.89 -9.10 -15.48
N THR A 51 1.71 -8.05 -15.32
CA THR A 51 3.03 -7.97 -15.94
C THR A 51 4.05 -8.95 -15.34
N ILE A 52 3.80 -9.48 -14.14
CA ILE A 52 4.64 -10.52 -13.52
C ILE A 52 4.40 -11.87 -14.18
N ARG A 53 3.19 -12.10 -14.68
CA ARG A 53 2.77 -13.37 -15.31
C ARG A 53 2.87 -13.33 -16.83
N GLU A 54 3.22 -12.17 -17.40
CA GLU A 54 3.42 -12.03 -18.86
C GLU A 54 4.58 -12.91 -19.31
N LYS A 55 4.34 -13.73 -20.34
CA LYS A 55 5.31 -14.67 -20.90
C LYS A 55 6.00 -14.11 -22.14
N ASP A 56 5.39 -13.15 -22.82
CA ASP A 56 5.99 -12.42 -23.92
C ASP A 56 6.94 -11.37 -23.35
N GLU A 57 8.24 -11.60 -23.48
CA GLU A 57 9.28 -10.73 -22.92
C GLU A 57 9.25 -9.31 -23.52
N GLN A 58 8.91 -9.17 -24.82
CA GLN A 58 8.81 -7.85 -25.44
C GLN A 58 7.64 -7.08 -24.84
N LYS A 59 6.47 -7.71 -24.77
CA LYS A 59 5.26 -7.11 -24.19
C LYS A 59 5.47 -6.79 -22.71
N LYS A 60 6.11 -7.66 -21.95
CA LYS A 60 6.45 -7.43 -20.54
C LYS A 60 7.31 -6.16 -20.38
N VAL A 61 8.35 -5.99 -21.22
CA VAL A 61 9.19 -4.78 -21.18
C VAL A 61 8.38 -3.54 -21.50
N GLU A 62 7.52 -3.56 -22.52
CA GLU A 62 6.66 -2.45 -22.90
C GLU A 62 5.69 -2.06 -21.76
N ASP A 63 5.02 -3.05 -21.16
CA ASP A 63 4.10 -2.86 -20.04
C ASP A 63 4.84 -2.28 -18.81
N ARG A 64 6.06 -2.75 -18.51
CA ARG A 64 6.91 -2.23 -17.43
C ARG A 64 7.33 -0.78 -17.67
N LEU A 65 7.68 -0.43 -18.90
CA LEU A 65 7.99 0.94 -19.28
C LEU A 65 6.77 1.86 -19.12
N LEU A 66 5.58 1.39 -19.50
CA LEU A 66 4.33 2.12 -19.33
C LEU A 66 4.00 2.33 -17.84
N LEU A 67 4.15 1.28 -17.02
CA LEU A 67 3.98 1.37 -15.57
C LEU A 67 4.92 2.39 -14.97
N LYS A 68 6.23 2.24 -15.20
CA LYS A 68 7.29 3.07 -14.64
C LYS A 68 7.15 4.55 -15.03
N ASN A 69 6.89 4.83 -16.32
CA ASN A 69 6.99 6.19 -16.84
C ASN A 69 5.65 6.95 -16.78
N LYS A 70 4.52 6.26 -16.68
CA LYS A 70 3.21 6.91 -16.80
C LYS A 70 2.22 6.53 -15.70
N LEU A 71 1.96 5.23 -15.49
CA LEU A 71 0.84 4.81 -14.64
C LEU A 71 1.17 4.97 -13.15
N LEU A 72 2.31 4.46 -12.69
CA LEU A 72 2.72 4.60 -11.29
C LEU A 72 2.96 6.08 -10.90
N PRO A 73 3.66 6.91 -11.69
CA PRO A 73 3.80 8.33 -11.39
C PRO A 73 2.47 9.08 -11.30
N ARG A 74 1.45 8.70 -12.08
CA ARG A 74 0.11 9.28 -11.99
C ARG A 74 -0.55 8.94 -10.64
N TRP A 75 -0.49 7.68 -10.23
CA TRP A 75 -1.03 7.21 -8.96
C TRP A 75 -0.30 7.84 -7.77
N PHE A 76 1.04 7.88 -7.82
CA PHE A 76 1.82 8.46 -6.74
C PHE A 76 1.57 9.95 -6.55
N ARG A 77 1.42 10.72 -7.63
CA ARG A 77 1.01 12.14 -7.51
C ARG A 77 -0.36 12.30 -6.87
N TYR A 78 -1.32 11.47 -7.25
CA TYR A 78 -2.64 11.49 -6.66
C TYR A 78 -2.59 11.23 -5.15
N LEU A 79 -1.88 10.20 -4.72
CA LEU A 79 -1.72 9.85 -3.31
C LEU A 79 -0.88 10.89 -2.54
N GLU A 80 0.17 11.43 -3.15
CA GLU A 80 0.98 12.51 -2.58
C GLU A 80 0.16 13.78 -2.35
N ASN A 81 -0.76 14.11 -3.28
CA ASN A 81 -1.68 15.24 -3.13
C ASN A 81 -2.64 15.03 -1.94
N ILE A 82 -3.22 13.84 -1.79
CA ILE A 82 -4.06 13.51 -0.62
C ILE A 82 -3.29 13.72 0.68
N LEU A 83 -2.04 13.24 0.75
CA LEU A 83 -1.17 13.44 1.91
C LEU A 83 -0.78 14.92 2.11
N SER A 84 -0.73 15.70 1.04
CA SER A 84 -0.41 17.13 1.12
C SER A 84 -1.55 17.96 1.70
N GLU A 85 -2.77 17.48 1.58
CA GLU A 85 -3.96 18.08 2.20
C GLU A 85 -4.18 17.59 3.64
N SER A 86 -3.49 16.51 4.05
CA SER A 86 -3.55 16.03 5.43
C SER A 86 -2.75 16.93 6.38
N THR A 87 -3.28 17.14 7.58
CA THR A 87 -2.59 17.86 8.67
C THR A 87 -1.74 16.94 9.55
N SER A 88 -1.65 15.66 9.22
CA SER A 88 -0.91 14.64 9.95
C SER A 88 0.06 13.87 9.04
N ASP A 89 0.90 13.04 9.64
CA ASP A 89 1.82 12.14 8.95
C ASP A 89 1.16 10.83 8.49
N TRP A 90 -0.20 10.77 8.48
CA TRP A 90 -1.02 9.64 8.10
C TRP A 90 -2.04 10.01 7.04
N PHE A 91 -2.56 9.04 6.28
CA PHE A 91 -3.59 9.31 5.27
C PHE A 91 -4.87 9.84 5.85
N VAL A 92 -5.29 9.31 7.00
CA VAL A 92 -6.57 9.66 7.62
C VAL A 92 -6.39 9.75 9.14
N GLU A 93 -6.98 10.76 9.75
CA GLU A 93 -6.86 11.02 11.19
C GLU A 93 -5.42 11.35 11.63
N ASN A 94 -5.15 11.36 12.93
CA ASN A 94 -3.84 11.62 13.50
C ASN A 94 -3.18 10.34 14.04
N LYS A 95 -3.50 9.19 13.44
CA LYS A 95 -2.98 7.88 13.85
C LYS A 95 -2.90 6.94 12.65
N MET A 96 -2.06 5.92 12.77
CA MET A 96 -1.96 4.86 11.78
C MET A 96 -3.31 4.12 11.65
N THR A 97 -3.72 3.88 10.41
CA THR A 97 -4.91 3.10 10.04
C THR A 97 -4.53 1.95 9.10
N ILE A 98 -5.50 1.11 8.75
CA ILE A 98 -5.28 0.07 7.73
C ILE A 98 -5.00 0.63 6.34
N ALA A 99 -5.34 1.90 6.06
CA ALA A 99 -4.95 2.59 4.82
C ALA A 99 -3.43 2.70 4.70
N ASP A 100 -2.78 3.14 5.78
CA ASP A 100 -1.33 3.32 5.85
C ASP A 100 -0.61 1.97 5.74
N ILE A 101 -1.13 0.94 6.39
CA ILE A 101 -0.58 -0.43 6.33
C ILE A 101 -0.72 -1.01 4.90
N ALA A 102 -1.86 -0.82 4.25
CA ALA A 102 -2.07 -1.28 2.87
C ALA A 102 -1.08 -0.58 1.91
N MET A 103 -0.89 0.73 2.09
CA MET A 103 0.05 1.50 1.28
C MET A 103 1.50 1.11 1.57
N TRP A 104 1.90 0.93 2.84
CA TRP A 104 3.21 0.43 3.22
C TRP A 104 3.52 -0.91 2.53
N ARG A 105 2.58 -1.85 2.55
CA ARG A 105 2.76 -3.16 1.91
C ARG A 105 2.93 -3.03 0.40
N LEU A 106 2.13 -2.19 -0.25
CA LEU A 106 2.22 -1.93 -1.69
C LEU A 106 3.57 -1.29 -2.06
N LEU A 107 3.93 -0.20 -1.38
CA LEU A 107 5.17 0.52 -1.65
C LEU A 107 6.40 -0.37 -1.40
N GLY A 108 6.42 -1.13 -0.29
CA GLY A 108 7.47 -2.09 0.01
C GLY A 108 7.66 -3.12 -1.10
N TRP A 109 6.57 -3.63 -1.68
CA TRP A 109 6.64 -4.52 -2.83
C TRP A 109 7.21 -3.85 -4.07
N LEU A 110 6.79 -2.63 -4.39
CA LEU A 110 7.25 -1.89 -5.57
C LEU A 110 8.75 -1.53 -5.51
N ILE A 111 9.26 -1.21 -4.31
CA ILE A 111 10.67 -0.84 -4.10
C ILE A 111 11.57 -2.02 -3.75
N SER A 112 11.04 -3.23 -3.63
CA SER A 112 11.80 -4.42 -3.20
C SER A 112 12.88 -4.88 -4.19
N GLY A 113 12.83 -4.44 -5.45
CA GLY A 113 13.70 -4.92 -6.52
C GLY A 113 13.27 -6.27 -7.13
N ILE A 114 12.19 -6.90 -6.62
CA ILE A 114 11.67 -8.16 -7.16
C ILE A 114 11.02 -7.95 -8.53
N ILE A 115 10.50 -6.74 -8.80
CA ILE A 115 9.80 -6.42 -10.04
C ILE A 115 10.79 -5.82 -11.03
N ASP A 116 11.31 -6.66 -11.92
CA ASP A 116 12.22 -6.23 -12.98
C ASP A 116 11.65 -5.05 -13.78
N GLY A 117 12.47 -4.09 -14.17
CA GLY A 117 12.06 -2.90 -14.91
C GLY A 117 11.36 -1.80 -14.07
N ILE A 118 11.02 -2.06 -12.82
CA ILE A 118 10.56 -1.03 -11.86
C ILE A 118 11.73 -0.68 -10.92
N PRO A 119 12.24 0.57 -10.93
CA PRO A 119 13.37 0.94 -10.09
C PRO A 119 12.98 0.99 -8.61
N THR A 120 13.87 0.55 -7.73
CA THR A 120 13.69 0.64 -6.27
C THR A 120 13.54 2.07 -5.76
N THR A 121 13.95 3.04 -6.58
CA THR A 121 13.87 4.49 -6.30
C THR A 121 12.58 5.14 -6.82
N ILE A 122 11.61 4.35 -7.32
CA ILE A 122 10.42 4.88 -8.01
C ILE A 122 9.57 5.83 -7.13
N VAL A 123 9.66 5.69 -5.81
CA VAL A 123 8.93 6.55 -4.86
C VAL A 123 9.75 7.72 -4.32
N ASP A 124 11.03 7.86 -4.69
CA ASP A 124 11.91 8.87 -4.10
C ASP A 124 11.50 10.32 -4.40
N SER A 125 10.79 10.54 -5.50
CA SER A 125 10.22 11.85 -5.86
C SER A 125 8.90 12.19 -5.14
N TYR A 126 8.44 11.33 -4.23
CA TYR A 126 7.17 11.46 -3.50
C TYR A 126 7.43 11.37 -1.99
N PRO A 127 7.91 12.46 -1.37
CA PRO A 127 8.44 12.45 -0.01
C PRO A 127 7.39 12.07 1.04
N LYS A 128 6.11 12.43 0.86
CA LYS A 128 5.06 12.08 1.81
C LYS A 128 4.68 10.59 1.73
N LEU A 129 4.64 10.02 0.53
CA LEU A 129 4.48 8.57 0.37
C LEU A 129 5.65 7.79 0.98
N LYS A 130 6.87 8.30 0.78
CA LYS A 130 8.08 7.72 1.41
C LYS A 130 8.00 7.80 2.93
N ASN A 131 7.49 8.90 3.47
CA ASN A 131 7.25 9.06 4.92
C ASN A 131 6.23 8.05 5.44
N ILE A 132 5.09 7.87 4.78
CA ILE A 132 4.10 6.84 5.15
C ILE A 132 4.77 5.46 5.22
N HIS A 133 5.52 5.08 4.18
CA HIS A 133 6.23 3.81 4.18
C HIS A 133 7.17 3.68 5.39
N ASN A 134 7.96 4.70 5.68
CA ASN A 134 8.91 4.71 6.79
C ASN A 134 8.21 4.70 8.15
N ASN A 135 7.15 5.49 8.33
CA ASN A 135 6.41 5.57 9.60
C ASN A 135 5.78 4.23 9.97
N VAL A 136 5.15 3.55 9.01
CA VAL A 136 4.60 2.21 9.24
C VAL A 136 5.71 1.20 9.45
N HIS A 137 6.77 1.23 8.63
CA HIS A 137 7.90 0.32 8.73
C HIS A 137 8.56 0.35 10.12
N HIS A 138 8.79 1.54 10.68
CA HIS A 138 9.41 1.72 11.99
C HIS A 138 8.42 1.69 13.16
N HIS A 139 7.13 1.44 12.90
CA HIS A 139 6.16 1.33 13.98
C HIS A 139 6.46 0.10 14.85
N PRO A 140 6.56 0.23 16.20
CA PRO A 140 7.04 -0.85 17.07
C PRO A 140 6.30 -2.19 16.90
N LYS A 141 4.97 -2.17 16.73
CA LYS A 141 4.18 -3.39 16.52
C LYS A 141 4.40 -4.01 15.13
N VAL A 142 4.74 -3.21 14.13
CA VAL A 142 5.09 -3.71 12.79
C VAL A 142 6.45 -4.37 12.84
N GLN A 143 7.43 -3.77 13.50
CA GLN A 143 8.75 -4.34 13.71
C GLN A 143 8.68 -5.65 14.50
N GLU A 144 7.92 -5.69 15.59
CA GLU A 144 7.68 -6.92 16.36
C GLU A 144 7.08 -8.04 15.49
N TRP A 145 6.07 -7.70 14.70
CA TRP A 145 5.44 -8.65 13.79
C TRP A 145 6.40 -9.14 12.70
N MET A 146 7.20 -8.25 12.13
CA MET A 146 8.19 -8.59 11.10
C MET A 146 9.26 -9.53 11.65
N LEU A 147 9.81 -9.22 12.83
CA LEU A 147 10.79 -10.07 13.49
C LEU A 147 10.21 -11.47 13.78
N LYS A 148 8.98 -11.52 14.30
CA LYS A 148 8.29 -12.78 14.60
C LYS A 148 8.00 -13.61 13.34
N THR A 149 7.67 -12.96 12.23
CA THR A 149 7.21 -13.62 11.01
C THR A 149 8.37 -14.01 10.09
N TYR A 150 9.39 -13.17 9.97
CA TYR A 150 10.50 -13.34 9.02
C TYR A 150 11.85 -13.59 9.72
N GLY A 151 11.94 -13.48 11.02
CA GLY A 151 13.17 -13.71 11.80
C GLY A 151 14.25 -12.63 11.61
N LYS A 152 13.91 -11.51 10.98
CA LYS A 152 14.83 -10.38 10.73
C LYS A 152 14.04 -9.09 10.53
N GLU A 153 14.68 -7.96 10.82
CA GLU A 153 14.27 -6.66 10.31
C GLU A 153 14.48 -6.64 8.79
N ILE A 154 13.47 -6.20 8.03
CA ILE A 154 13.52 -6.14 6.57
C ILE A 154 13.72 -4.68 6.15
#